data_530cc086a96aed31ecca04bad1886a8a
#
_entry.id   530cc086a96aed31ecca04bad1886a8a
#
_cell.length_a   1.000
_cell.length_b   1.000
_cell.length_c   1.000
_cell.angle_alpha   90.00
_cell.angle_beta   90.00
_cell.angle_gamma   90.00
#
_symmetry.space_group_name_H-M   'P 1'
#
loop_
_entity.id
_entity.type
_entity.pdbx_description
1 polymer ?
#
loop_
_entity_poly.entity_id
_entity_poly.type
_entity_poly.pdbx_seq_one_letter_code
_entity_poly.pdbx_strand_id
1 'polypeptide(L)'
;MKKLIGIYTSPRAHWVGDGFPVRTLFSYDNLGKHISPFLLLDHAGPAEFTPTEQRRGVGQHPHRGFETVTIVYDGEVEHRDSTGAGGTIGPGDVQWMTAAKGILHEEFHSEAFARKGGALEMVQLWVNLPAKDKMADAGYQTIVDGDIPVLPLANDAGHLRLIAGGFAGTQGPARTFTPIDVWDLRLNAGKPVTLDLHAGRNTALVILRGTVLVNGEEIARQGQLALFERDGTQLVLEANDNAMVLLLSGEPIDEPIVGHGPFVMNTEQEIHQAFADFQSGKFGRMHD
;
A
#
# COMPACT_ATOMS: atom_id res chain seq x y z
N MET A 1 -12.28 -13.75 17.86
CA MET A 1 -11.04 -13.77 17.07
C MET A 1 -11.39 -13.73 15.59
N LYS A 2 -10.62 -12.98 14.77
CA LYS A 2 -10.69 -13.12 13.31
C LYS A 2 -10.07 -14.44 12.92
N LYS A 3 -10.78 -15.22 12.11
CA LYS A 3 -10.31 -16.52 11.67
C LYS A 3 -9.37 -16.36 10.48
N LEU A 4 -8.22 -17.05 10.51
CA LEU A 4 -7.28 -17.07 9.42
C LEU A 4 -7.84 -17.88 8.25
N ILE A 5 -7.82 -17.29 7.04
CA ILE A 5 -8.13 -18.00 5.78
C ILE A 5 -6.90 -18.78 5.32
N GLY A 6 -5.72 -18.14 5.41
CA GLY A 6 -4.47 -18.76 5.02
C GLY A 6 -3.29 -17.79 5.03
N ILE A 7 -2.10 -18.37 4.88
CA ILE A 7 -0.84 -17.62 4.72
C ILE A 7 -0.33 -17.86 3.30
N TYR A 8 -0.10 -16.77 2.59
CA TYR A 8 0.29 -16.77 1.19
C TYR A 8 1.71 -16.26 1.02
N THR A 9 2.43 -16.83 0.07
CA THR A 9 3.79 -16.42 -0.27
C THR A 9 3.87 -16.11 -1.76
N SER A 10 4.50 -15.01 -2.11
CA SER A 10 4.86 -14.72 -3.50
C SER A 10 6.30 -15.14 -3.76
N PRO A 11 6.55 -16.20 -4.53
CA PRO A 11 7.90 -16.72 -4.72
C PRO A 11 8.71 -15.92 -5.74
N ARG A 12 8.06 -15.09 -6.57
CA ARG A 12 8.71 -14.42 -7.71
C ARG A 12 8.92 -12.93 -7.43
N ALA A 13 10.17 -12.49 -7.53
CA ALA A 13 10.50 -11.08 -7.64
C ALA A 13 10.52 -10.69 -9.13
N HIS A 14 10.18 -9.43 -9.41
CA HIS A 14 10.31 -8.82 -10.73
C HIS A 14 10.67 -7.35 -10.57
N TRP A 15 11.01 -6.70 -11.67
CA TRP A 15 11.34 -5.28 -11.68
C TRP A 15 10.14 -4.47 -12.20
N VAL A 16 9.86 -3.37 -11.51
CA VAL A 16 8.98 -2.30 -12.00
C VAL A 16 9.89 -1.14 -12.40
N GLY A 17 9.94 -0.88 -13.72
CA GLY A 17 11.01 -0.07 -14.28
C GLY A 17 12.40 -0.64 -14.03
N ASP A 18 13.37 0.22 -13.82
CA ASP A 18 14.74 -0.11 -13.41
C ASP A 18 15.08 0.33 -11.97
N GLY A 19 14.08 0.86 -11.26
CA GLY A 19 14.22 1.39 -9.90
C GLY A 19 13.67 0.49 -8.80
N PHE A 20 12.71 -0.39 -9.07
CA PHE A 20 11.96 -1.06 -8.02
C PHE A 20 11.95 -2.59 -8.19
N PRO A 21 12.81 -3.32 -7.45
CA PRO A 21 12.76 -4.78 -7.38
C PRO A 21 11.64 -5.20 -6.42
N VAL A 22 10.51 -5.65 -6.96
CA VAL A 22 9.28 -5.91 -6.18
C VAL A 22 8.93 -7.39 -6.07
N ARG A 23 8.17 -7.71 -5.02
CA ARG A 23 7.36 -8.93 -4.89
C ARG A 23 5.91 -8.51 -4.74
N THR A 24 5.06 -8.92 -5.68
CA THR A 24 3.61 -8.74 -5.55
C THR A 24 3.07 -9.74 -4.55
N LEU A 25 2.66 -9.29 -3.37
CA LEU A 25 2.15 -10.15 -2.31
C LEU A 25 0.68 -10.52 -2.53
N PHE A 26 -0.10 -9.63 -3.12
CA PHE A 26 -1.44 -9.89 -3.58
C PHE A 26 -1.83 -9.00 -4.76
N SER A 27 -2.80 -9.47 -5.55
CA SER A 27 -3.51 -8.67 -6.54
C SER A 27 -4.99 -9.03 -6.59
N TYR A 28 -5.79 -8.14 -7.19
CA TYR A 28 -7.22 -8.41 -7.41
C TYR A 28 -7.47 -9.62 -8.32
N ASP A 29 -6.51 -10.01 -9.16
CA ASP A 29 -6.62 -11.17 -10.04
C ASP A 29 -6.64 -12.50 -9.28
N ASN A 30 -5.97 -12.57 -8.14
CA ASN A 30 -5.87 -13.81 -7.36
C ASN A 30 -6.67 -13.79 -6.07
N LEU A 31 -6.76 -12.67 -5.36
CA LEU A 31 -7.41 -12.59 -4.05
C LEU A 31 -8.59 -11.59 -4.01
N GLY A 32 -8.88 -10.89 -5.08
CA GLY A 32 -9.84 -9.81 -5.27
C GLY A 32 -10.85 -9.56 -4.17
N LYS A 33 -11.89 -10.40 -4.06
CA LYS A 33 -12.97 -10.25 -3.07
C LYS A 33 -12.53 -10.39 -1.60
N HIS A 34 -11.40 -11.05 -1.35
CA HIS A 34 -10.89 -11.28 0.01
C HIS A 34 -10.01 -10.14 0.52
N ILE A 35 -9.56 -9.25 -0.38
CA ILE A 35 -8.73 -8.10 -0.06
C ILE A 35 -9.39 -6.76 -0.36
N SER A 36 -10.54 -6.73 -1.07
CA SER A 36 -11.29 -5.48 -1.32
C SER A 36 -11.47 -4.69 -0.01
N PRO A 37 -11.21 -3.36 0.02
CA PRO A 37 -11.00 -2.47 -1.12
C PRO A 37 -9.56 -2.38 -1.64
N PHE A 38 -8.63 -3.18 -1.13
CA PHE A 38 -7.26 -3.20 -1.64
C PHE A 38 -7.18 -4.03 -2.92
N LEU A 39 -6.39 -3.56 -3.90
CA LEU A 39 -6.29 -4.18 -5.22
C LEU A 39 -4.98 -4.92 -5.45
N LEU A 40 -3.89 -4.34 -4.96
CA LEU A 40 -2.54 -4.84 -5.20
C LEU A 40 -1.61 -4.34 -4.09
N LEU A 41 -0.64 -5.16 -3.72
CA LEU A 41 0.49 -4.73 -2.92
C LEU A 41 1.78 -5.31 -3.46
N ASP A 42 2.68 -4.41 -3.84
CA ASP A 42 4.07 -4.69 -4.16
C ASP A 42 4.97 -4.28 -2.99
N HIS A 43 5.83 -5.18 -2.54
CA HIS A 43 6.88 -4.90 -1.59
C HIS A 43 8.22 -4.82 -2.35
N ALA A 44 8.77 -3.63 -2.46
CA ALA A 44 10.05 -3.37 -3.09
C ALA A 44 11.17 -3.39 -2.07
N GLY A 45 12.17 -4.21 -2.31
CA GLY A 45 13.34 -4.34 -1.46
C GLY A 45 13.15 -5.27 -0.24
N PRO A 46 13.98 -5.11 0.83
CA PRO A 46 15.14 -4.22 0.84
C PRO A 46 16.18 -4.58 -0.23
N ALA A 47 16.70 -3.58 -0.92
CA ALA A 47 17.70 -3.76 -1.97
C ALA A 47 18.75 -2.64 -1.91
N GLU A 48 20.04 -3.00 -2.12
CA GLU A 48 21.13 -2.05 -2.13
C GLU A 48 21.36 -1.49 -3.54
N PHE A 49 21.41 -0.17 -3.65
CA PHE A 49 21.68 0.55 -4.87
C PHE A 49 23.05 1.24 -4.81
N THR A 50 23.83 1.06 -5.86
CA THR A 50 25.11 1.80 -6.01
C THR A 50 24.85 3.23 -6.44
N PRO A 51 25.69 4.19 -6.01
CA PRO A 51 25.64 5.57 -6.47
C PRO A 51 25.63 5.68 -7.99
N THR A 52 24.79 6.58 -8.51
CA THR A 52 24.67 6.84 -9.96
C THR A 52 24.12 8.23 -10.23
N GLU A 53 24.41 8.79 -11.41
CA GLU A 53 23.75 9.99 -11.92
C GLU A 53 22.55 9.67 -12.81
N GLN A 54 22.32 8.38 -13.11
CA GLN A 54 21.18 7.96 -13.92
C GLN A 54 19.90 7.95 -13.05
N ARG A 55 18.82 8.48 -13.59
CA ARG A 55 17.48 8.35 -12.98
C ARG A 55 17.02 6.89 -13.12
N ARG A 56 16.81 6.25 -11.98
CA ARG A 56 16.22 4.89 -11.90
C ARG A 56 14.81 5.00 -11.39
N GLY A 57 13.88 4.29 -12.02
CA GLY A 57 12.48 4.33 -11.61
C GLY A 57 11.54 3.84 -12.71
N VAL A 58 10.34 4.40 -12.72
CA VAL A 58 9.29 4.15 -13.71
C VAL A 58 8.96 5.45 -14.39
N GLY A 59 9.19 5.50 -15.70
CA GLY A 59 8.80 6.66 -16.52
C GLY A 59 7.29 6.85 -16.59
N GLN A 60 6.90 7.90 -17.28
CA GLN A 60 5.50 8.31 -17.41
C GLN A 60 4.58 7.15 -17.79
N HIS A 61 3.55 6.92 -16.96
CA HIS A 61 2.52 5.93 -17.16
C HIS A 61 1.17 6.40 -16.59
N PRO A 62 0.03 5.88 -17.10
CA PRO A 62 -1.30 6.28 -16.66
C PRO A 62 -1.82 5.43 -15.51
N HIS A 63 -2.80 5.98 -14.76
CA HIS A 63 -3.70 5.21 -13.90
C HIS A 63 -5.12 5.75 -13.97
N ARG A 64 -6.13 4.88 -13.77
CA ARG A 64 -7.54 5.26 -13.63
C ARG A 64 -8.31 4.31 -12.73
N GLY A 65 -9.20 4.88 -11.89
CA GLY A 65 -10.23 4.16 -11.16
C GLY A 65 -9.85 3.71 -9.76
N PHE A 66 -8.68 4.08 -9.27
CA PHE A 66 -8.16 3.70 -7.96
C PHE A 66 -7.16 4.73 -7.41
N GLU A 67 -6.57 4.45 -6.27
CA GLU A 67 -5.53 5.23 -5.63
C GLU A 67 -4.24 4.41 -5.55
N THR A 68 -3.08 5.07 -5.68
CA THR A 68 -1.77 4.49 -5.38
C THR A 68 -1.23 5.08 -4.09
N VAL A 69 -0.71 4.21 -3.22
CA VAL A 69 -0.14 4.60 -1.92
C VAL A 69 1.27 4.06 -1.84
N THR A 70 2.24 4.95 -1.72
CA THR A 70 3.65 4.59 -1.54
C THR A 70 4.05 4.84 -0.09
N ILE A 71 4.53 3.82 0.62
CA ILE A 71 5.05 3.91 1.99
C ILE A 71 6.55 3.62 1.91
N VAL A 72 7.38 4.59 2.24
CA VAL A 72 8.84 4.44 2.21
C VAL A 72 9.37 3.99 3.57
N TYR A 73 10.19 2.97 3.59
CA TYR A 73 10.89 2.48 4.79
C TYR A 73 12.37 2.81 4.79
N ASP A 74 13.02 2.71 3.63
CA ASP A 74 14.41 3.10 3.40
C ASP A 74 14.56 3.69 2.01
N GLY A 75 15.48 4.64 1.83
CA GLY A 75 15.71 5.34 0.56
C GLY A 75 14.80 6.54 0.37
N GLU A 76 14.74 7.06 -0.86
CA GLU A 76 13.88 8.19 -1.21
C GLU A 76 13.30 8.02 -2.61
N VAL A 77 12.03 8.35 -2.77
CA VAL A 77 11.29 8.32 -4.03
C VAL A 77 10.80 9.71 -4.39
N GLU A 78 11.05 10.13 -5.61
CA GLU A 78 10.51 11.35 -6.21
C GLU A 78 9.37 10.99 -7.14
N HIS A 79 8.24 11.66 -6.98
CA HIS A 79 7.04 11.50 -7.80
C HIS A 79 6.66 12.82 -8.45
N ARG A 80 6.16 12.76 -9.68
CA ARG A 80 5.51 13.86 -10.40
C ARG A 80 4.30 13.34 -11.17
N ASP A 81 3.28 14.20 -11.33
CA ASP A 81 2.07 13.85 -12.04
C ASP A 81 1.56 14.95 -12.99
N SER A 82 0.59 14.60 -13.83
CA SER A 82 0.02 15.49 -14.84
C SER A 82 -0.89 16.59 -14.28
N THR A 83 -1.15 16.63 -12.99
CA THR A 83 -1.84 17.76 -12.33
C THR A 83 -0.87 18.86 -11.92
N GLY A 84 0.44 18.62 -12.02
CA GLY A 84 1.50 19.49 -11.53
C GLY A 84 1.83 19.25 -10.05
N ALA A 85 1.21 18.22 -9.43
CA ALA A 85 1.59 17.79 -8.09
C ALA A 85 2.79 16.85 -8.14
N GLY A 86 3.47 16.72 -7.01
CA GLY A 86 4.62 15.86 -6.85
C GLY A 86 5.42 16.20 -5.61
N GLY A 87 6.53 15.51 -5.42
CA GLY A 87 7.43 15.74 -4.31
C GLY A 87 8.33 14.54 -4.07
N THR A 88 9.22 14.70 -3.12
CA THR A 88 10.12 13.64 -2.64
C THR A 88 9.62 13.15 -1.29
N ILE A 89 9.56 11.83 -1.13
CA ILE A 89 9.23 11.16 0.12
C ILE A 89 10.39 10.27 0.55
N GLY A 90 10.70 10.29 1.84
CA GLY A 90 11.78 9.54 2.47
C GLY A 90 11.27 8.55 3.53
N PRO A 91 12.17 7.98 4.33
CA PRO A 91 11.82 6.99 5.33
C PRO A 91 10.73 7.48 6.31
N GLY A 92 9.65 6.73 6.40
CA GLY A 92 8.49 7.05 7.21
C GLY A 92 7.40 7.85 6.51
N ASP A 93 7.70 8.51 5.39
CA ASP A 93 6.71 9.29 4.64
C ASP A 93 5.78 8.38 3.82
N VAL A 94 4.61 8.92 3.53
CA VAL A 94 3.60 8.28 2.69
C VAL A 94 3.12 9.25 1.62
N GLN A 95 3.10 8.77 0.39
CA GLN A 95 2.44 9.43 -0.73
C GLN A 95 1.12 8.72 -1.01
N TRP A 96 0.04 9.47 -1.10
CA TRP A 96 -1.28 8.96 -1.42
C TRP A 96 -1.84 9.72 -2.62
N MET A 97 -1.83 9.08 -3.80
CA MET A 97 -2.30 9.67 -5.04
C MET A 97 -3.65 9.06 -5.43
N THR A 98 -4.66 9.91 -5.60
CA THR A 98 -5.96 9.53 -6.15
C THR A 98 -5.91 9.68 -7.67
N ALA A 99 -5.85 8.57 -8.42
CA ALA A 99 -5.87 8.61 -9.87
C ALA A 99 -7.28 8.87 -10.43
N ALA A 100 -8.31 8.31 -9.80
CA ALA A 100 -9.74 8.48 -10.10
C ALA A 100 -10.06 8.55 -11.61
N LYS A 101 -10.47 9.71 -12.14
CA LYS A 101 -10.85 9.89 -13.58
C LYS A 101 -9.71 9.72 -14.56
N GLY A 102 -8.47 9.66 -14.07
CA GLY A 102 -7.27 9.44 -14.86
C GLY A 102 -6.18 10.47 -14.62
N ILE A 103 -4.94 9.98 -14.52
CA ILE A 103 -3.73 10.77 -14.30
C ILE A 103 -2.56 10.11 -15.02
N LEU A 104 -1.56 10.90 -15.40
CA LEU A 104 -0.23 10.42 -15.74
C LEU A 104 0.69 10.71 -14.58
N HIS A 105 1.59 9.78 -14.25
CA HIS A 105 2.63 10.03 -13.28
C HIS A 105 3.93 9.30 -13.61
N GLU A 106 4.98 9.65 -12.90
CA GLU A 106 6.28 8.98 -12.94
C GLU A 106 6.85 8.91 -11.53
N GLU A 107 7.61 7.86 -11.25
CA GLU A 107 8.22 7.61 -9.97
C GLU A 107 9.69 7.23 -10.17
N PHE A 108 10.59 7.95 -9.50
CA PHE A 108 12.03 7.73 -9.60
C PHE A 108 12.66 7.73 -8.20
N HIS A 109 13.82 7.13 -8.09
CA HIS A 109 14.70 7.46 -6.97
C HIS A 109 14.96 8.97 -6.96
N SER A 110 14.95 9.61 -5.79
CA SER A 110 15.32 11.02 -5.71
C SER A 110 16.74 11.23 -6.22
N GLU A 111 17.05 12.42 -6.72
CA GLU A 111 18.40 12.74 -7.17
C GLU A 111 19.43 12.57 -6.05
N ALA A 112 19.07 12.98 -4.83
CA ALA A 112 19.92 12.84 -3.65
C ALA A 112 20.21 11.36 -3.32
N PHE A 113 19.19 10.51 -3.32
CA PHE A 113 19.34 9.08 -3.09
C PHE A 113 20.14 8.41 -4.23
N ALA A 114 19.85 8.74 -5.49
CA ALA A 114 20.56 8.17 -6.63
C ALA A 114 22.08 8.46 -6.54
N ARG A 115 22.48 9.69 -6.20
CA ARG A 115 23.89 10.07 -6.03
C ARG A 115 24.56 9.42 -4.83
N LYS A 116 23.83 9.23 -3.74
CA LYS A 116 24.35 8.63 -2.51
C LYS A 116 24.40 7.11 -2.59
N GLY A 117 23.38 6.48 -3.19
CA GLY A 117 23.11 5.05 -3.09
C GLY A 117 22.62 4.64 -1.70
N GLY A 118 22.52 3.35 -1.48
CA GLY A 118 22.13 2.75 -0.21
C GLY A 118 20.90 1.85 -0.32
N ALA A 119 20.32 1.49 0.81
CA ALA A 119 19.14 0.64 0.86
C ALA A 119 17.89 1.37 0.36
N LEU A 120 17.06 0.66 -0.41
CA LEU A 120 15.68 1.05 -0.74
C LEU A 120 14.74 -0.02 -0.23
N GLU A 121 13.71 0.40 0.50
CA GLU A 121 12.58 -0.45 0.87
C GLU A 121 11.31 0.38 0.88
N MET A 122 10.29 -0.05 0.14
CA MET A 122 8.98 0.58 0.10
C MET A 122 7.87 -0.41 -0.18
N VAL A 123 6.64 -0.01 0.12
CA VAL A 123 5.41 -0.68 -0.28
C VAL A 123 4.67 0.22 -1.25
N GLN A 124 4.22 -0.38 -2.37
CA GLN A 124 3.24 0.21 -3.28
C GLN A 124 1.92 -0.51 -3.08
N LEU A 125 0.91 0.20 -2.61
CA LEU A 125 -0.43 -0.32 -2.36
C LEU A 125 -1.43 0.35 -3.31
N TRP A 126 -2.29 -0.44 -3.95
CA TRP A 126 -3.42 0.07 -4.72
C TRP A 126 -4.71 -0.06 -3.90
N VAL A 127 -5.45 1.04 -3.80
CA VAL A 127 -6.72 1.12 -3.09
C VAL A 127 -7.84 1.42 -4.07
N ASN A 128 -8.85 0.57 -4.13
CA ASN A 128 -9.98 0.72 -5.05
C ASN A 128 -10.89 1.89 -4.66
N LEU A 129 -11.55 2.45 -5.64
CA LEU A 129 -12.63 3.41 -5.45
C LEU A 129 -13.97 2.74 -5.76
N PRO A 130 -15.04 3.03 -5.03
CA PRO A 130 -16.40 2.63 -5.43
C PRO A 130 -16.78 3.31 -6.76
N ALA A 131 -17.70 2.70 -7.51
CA ALA A 131 -18.11 3.16 -8.83
C ALA A 131 -18.46 4.66 -8.88
N LYS A 132 -19.15 5.15 -7.85
CA LYS A 132 -19.55 6.56 -7.73
C LYS A 132 -18.36 7.54 -7.67
N ASP A 133 -17.19 7.08 -7.24
CA ASP A 133 -16.00 7.91 -6.99
C ASP A 133 -14.90 7.66 -8.03
N LYS A 134 -15.02 6.63 -8.90
CA LYS A 134 -14.01 6.31 -9.92
C LYS A 134 -13.74 7.44 -10.93
N MET A 135 -14.69 8.35 -11.10
CA MET A 135 -14.55 9.51 -11.98
C MET A 135 -14.42 10.83 -11.20
N ALA A 136 -14.07 10.77 -9.91
CA ALA A 136 -13.72 11.95 -9.12
C ALA A 136 -12.48 12.67 -9.68
N ASP A 137 -12.20 13.86 -9.19
CA ASP A 137 -10.99 14.58 -9.54
C ASP A 137 -9.75 13.87 -8.97
N ALA A 138 -8.67 13.89 -9.76
CA ALA A 138 -7.37 13.43 -9.31
C ALA A 138 -6.89 14.26 -8.11
N GLY A 139 -6.18 13.62 -7.19
CA GLY A 139 -5.72 14.27 -5.96
C GLY A 139 -4.41 13.70 -5.46
N TYR A 140 -3.79 14.45 -4.55
CA TYR A 140 -2.50 14.09 -3.99
C TYR A 140 -2.43 14.45 -2.51
N GLN A 141 -1.86 13.57 -1.70
CA GLN A 141 -1.60 13.79 -0.29
C GLN A 141 -0.15 13.39 0.00
N THR A 142 0.66 14.34 0.41
CA THR A 142 1.96 14.08 1.03
C THR A 142 1.73 13.99 2.53
N ILE A 143 2.03 12.85 3.13
CA ILE A 143 1.89 12.61 4.56
C ILE A 143 3.30 12.34 5.09
N VAL A 144 3.90 13.33 5.71
CA VAL A 144 5.25 13.21 6.27
C VAL A 144 5.23 12.40 7.57
N ASP A 145 6.32 11.72 7.89
CA ASP A 145 6.44 10.87 9.07
C ASP A 145 5.99 11.55 10.37
N GLY A 146 6.35 12.84 10.53
CA GLY A 146 5.99 13.62 11.70
C GLY A 146 4.48 13.89 11.87
N ASP A 147 3.68 13.75 10.81
CA ASP A 147 2.22 13.93 10.84
C ASP A 147 1.49 12.61 11.14
N ILE A 148 2.18 11.47 11.12
CA ILE A 148 1.59 10.15 11.38
C ILE A 148 1.62 9.87 12.88
N PRO A 149 0.46 9.75 13.55
CA PRO A 149 0.41 9.41 14.96
C PRO A 149 1.09 8.09 15.26
N VAL A 150 1.97 8.08 16.27
CA VAL A 150 2.65 6.89 16.79
C VAL A 150 2.03 6.55 18.14
N LEU A 151 1.39 5.41 18.25
CA LEU A 151 0.64 4.98 19.41
C LEU A 151 1.27 3.73 20.04
N PRO A 152 1.52 3.71 21.37
CA PRO A 152 2.05 2.54 22.02
C PRO A 152 1.04 1.40 22.01
N LEU A 153 1.53 0.18 21.81
CA LEU A 153 0.74 -1.03 21.95
C LEU A 153 0.76 -1.51 23.42
N ALA A 154 -0.32 -2.17 23.83
CA ALA A 154 -0.43 -2.71 25.18
C ALA A 154 0.69 -3.71 25.49
N ASN A 155 1.00 -3.90 26.78
CA ASN A 155 1.99 -4.88 27.27
C ASN A 155 3.42 -4.67 26.74
N ASP A 156 3.77 -3.44 26.40
CA ASP A 156 5.07 -3.13 25.80
C ASP A 156 5.33 -3.96 24.51
N ALA A 157 4.26 -4.25 23.77
CA ALA A 157 4.33 -5.05 22.53
C ALA A 157 4.86 -4.26 21.31
N GLY A 158 5.20 -2.99 21.51
CA GLY A 158 5.74 -2.13 20.48
C GLY A 158 4.88 -0.89 20.25
N HIS A 159 4.80 -0.44 19.00
CA HIS A 159 4.00 0.73 18.60
C HIS A 159 3.36 0.56 17.24
N LEU A 160 2.36 1.38 16.99
CA LEU A 160 1.59 1.45 15.76
C LEU A 160 1.71 2.87 15.20
N ARG A 161 2.11 2.99 13.93
CA ARG A 161 2.01 4.21 13.14
C ARG A 161 0.68 4.18 12.40
N LEU A 162 -0.19 5.16 12.68
CA LEU A 162 -1.57 5.21 12.20
C LEU A 162 -1.63 6.05 10.91
N ILE A 163 -1.48 5.41 9.75
CA ILE A 163 -1.47 6.08 8.44
C ILE A 163 -2.89 6.47 8.03
N ALA A 164 -3.82 5.52 8.11
CA ALA A 164 -5.24 5.72 7.78
C ALA A 164 -6.15 4.99 8.76
N GLY A 165 -7.38 5.48 8.88
CA GLY A 165 -8.39 4.93 9.78
C GLY A 165 -8.21 5.35 11.22
N GLY A 166 -8.69 4.52 12.16
CA GLY A 166 -8.72 4.86 13.57
C GLY A 166 -8.13 3.79 14.48
N PHE A 167 -7.48 4.21 15.58
CA PHE A 167 -7.02 3.33 16.64
C PHE A 167 -7.06 4.07 17.98
N ALA A 168 -7.64 3.43 19.02
CA ALA A 168 -7.70 3.96 20.40
C ALA A 168 -8.21 5.43 20.49
N GLY A 169 -9.18 5.80 19.66
CA GLY A 169 -9.75 7.16 19.63
C GLY A 169 -8.95 8.19 18.83
N THR A 170 -7.80 7.82 18.27
CA THR A 170 -6.98 8.65 17.38
C THR A 170 -7.31 8.33 15.93
N GLN A 171 -7.19 9.33 15.03
CA GLN A 171 -7.38 9.17 13.58
C GLN A 171 -6.06 9.38 12.85
N GLY A 172 -5.84 8.58 11.82
CA GLY A 172 -4.73 8.75 10.88
C GLY A 172 -4.95 9.94 9.94
N PRO A 173 -3.89 10.53 9.39
CA PRO A 173 -3.97 11.74 8.55
C PRO A 173 -4.52 11.49 7.14
N ALA A 174 -4.47 10.26 6.61
CA ALA A 174 -4.91 9.99 5.26
C ALA A 174 -6.43 10.16 5.10
N ARG A 175 -6.83 10.91 4.10
CA ARG A 175 -8.23 11.00 3.65
C ARG A 175 -8.51 9.84 2.70
N THR A 176 -9.60 9.10 2.93
CA THR A 176 -9.97 7.90 2.19
C THR A 176 -11.40 7.99 1.68
N PHE A 177 -11.70 7.36 0.55
CA PHE A 177 -13.05 7.32 -0.02
C PHE A 177 -13.97 6.31 0.66
N THR A 178 -13.39 5.27 1.23
CA THR A 178 -14.11 4.23 1.98
C THR A 178 -13.45 4.04 3.34
N PRO A 179 -14.18 3.51 4.34
CA PRO A 179 -13.59 3.22 5.65
C PRO A 179 -12.53 2.12 5.55
N ILE A 180 -11.27 2.51 5.71
CA ILE A 180 -10.12 1.60 5.74
C ILE A 180 -9.17 1.96 6.89
N ASP A 181 -8.43 0.96 7.35
CA ASP A 181 -7.32 1.11 8.27
C ASP A 181 -6.03 0.68 7.56
N VAL A 182 -5.00 1.51 7.64
CA VAL A 182 -3.63 1.21 7.22
C VAL A 182 -2.75 1.50 8.41
N TRP A 183 -2.33 0.42 9.10
CA TRP A 183 -1.55 0.49 10.33
C TRP A 183 -0.17 -0.14 10.11
N ASP A 184 0.87 0.63 10.36
CA ASP A 184 2.25 0.16 10.29
C ASP A 184 2.76 -0.18 11.69
N LEU A 185 2.85 -1.47 11.99
CA LEU A 185 3.16 -2.03 13.30
C LEU A 185 4.65 -2.30 13.44
N ARG A 186 5.22 -1.90 14.57
CA ARG A 186 6.54 -2.28 15.03
C ARG A 186 6.37 -3.11 16.29
N LEU A 187 6.55 -4.43 16.16
CA LEU A 187 6.31 -5.38 17.25
C LEU A 187 7.62 -5.75 17.96
N ASN A 188 7.59 -5.70 19.29
CA ASN A 188 8.68 -6.15 20.14
C ASN A 188 8.65 -7.67 20.32
N ALA A 189 9.83 -8.30 20.36
CA ALA A 189 9.98 -9.75 20.51
C ALA A 189 9.32 -10.29 21.80
N GLY A 190 8.59 -11.41 21.68
CA GLY A 190 8.00 -12.14 22.80
C GLY A 190 6.91 -11.40 23.57
N LYS A 191 6.31 -10.37 22.98
CA LYS A 191 5.27 -9.57 23.61
C LYS A 191 3.96 -9.71 22.85
N PRO A 192 2.98 -10.48 23.36
CA PRO A 192 1.69 -10.61 22.70
C PRO A 192 0.87 -9.32 22.80
N VAL A 193 0.18 -9.00 21.72
CA VAL A 193 -0.79 -7.91 21.65
C VAL A 193 -2.10 -8.37 21.05
N THR A 194 -3.21 -7.91 21.63
CA THR A 194 -4.54 -8.06 21.04
C THR A 194 -4.94 -6.74 20.40
N LEU A 195 -5.27 -6.79 19.12
CA LEU A 195 -5.77 -5.67 18.35
C LEU A 195 -7.28 -5.82 18.17
N ASP A 196 -8.03 -4.77 18.51
CA ASP A 196 -9.45 -4.69 18.23
C ASP A 196 -9.68 -4.13 16.83
N LEU A 197 -10.42 -4.87 16.01
CA LEU A 197 -10.71 -4.57 14.62
C LEU A 197 -12.22 -4.48 14.39
N HIS A 198 -12.61 -3.92 13.25
CA HIS A 198 -14.00 -3.87 12.85
C HIS A 198 -14.49 -5.22 12.29
N ALA A 199 -15.66 -5.68 12.76
CA ALA A 199 -16.35 -6.81 12.14
C ALA A 199 -16.83 -6.44 10.72
N GLY A 200 -16.92 -7.45 9.84
CA GLY A 200 -17.37 -7.28 8.46
C GLY A 200 -16.32 -6.76 7.48
N ARG A 201 -15.16 -6.31 7.97
CA ARG A 201 -14.06 -5.84 7.11
C ARG A 201 -13.14 -6.98 6.68
N ASN A 202 -12.71 -6.93 5.42
CA ASN A 202 -11.55 -7.71 4.98
C ASN A 202 -10.32 -7.25 5.75
N THR A 203 -9.49 -8.20 6.15
CA THR A 203 -8.26 -7.91 6.91
C THR A 203 -7.11 -8.74 6.39
N ALA A 204 -5.97 -8.11 6.24
CA ALA A 204 -4.71 -8.74 5.83
C ALA A 204 -3.54 -8.23 6.66
N LEU A 205 -2.59 -9.10 6.95
CA LEU A 205 -1.28 -8.74 7.52
C LEU A 205 -0.21 -9.01 6.49
N VAL A 206 0.61 -8.02 6.21
CA VAL A 206 1.82 -8.15 5.41
C VAL A 206 3.01 -8.16 6.35
N ILE A 207 3.75 -9.26 6.38
CA ILE A 207 4.96 -9.37 7.21
C ILE A 207 6.13 -8.84 6.42
N LEU A 208 6.54 -7.62 6.70
CA LEU A 208 7.65 -6.96 6.01
C LEU A 208 9.01 -7.42 6.55
N ARG A 209 9.12 -7.56 7.88
CA ARG A 209 10.34 -8.08 8.54
C ARG A 209 9.95 -8.96 9.74
N GLY A 210 10.78 -9.97 10.03
CA GLY A 210 10.62 -10.84 11.20
C GLY A 210 9.63 -11.98 11.01
N THR A 211 9.17 -12.52 12.13
CA THR A 211 8.26 -13.68 12.20
C THR A 211 7.21 -13.43 13.27
N VAL A 212 5.95 -13.67 12.95
CA VAL A 212 4.81 -13.39 13.83
C VAL A 212 3.94 -14.62 14.00
N LEU A 213 3.67 -14.99 15.25
CA LEU A 213 2.64 -15.95 15.62
C LEU A 213 1.27 -15.23 15.59
N VAL A 214 0.38 -15.74 14.79
CA VAL A 214 -0.97 -15.19 14.55
C VAL A 214 -1.98 -16.02 15.32
N ASN A 215 -2.77 -15.37 16.17
CA ASN A 215 -3.82 -15.98 16.99
C ASN A 215 -3.35 -17.17 17.89
N GLY A 216 -2.04 -17.26 18.15
CA GLY A 216 -1.46 -18.36 18.92
C GLY A 216 -1.38 -19.71 18.18
N GLU A 217 -1.68 -19.73 16.88
CA GLU A 217 -1.83 -20.98 16.10
C GLU A 217 -0.86 -21.05 14.92
N GLU A 218 -0.79 -20.00 14.09
CA GLU A 218 -0.09 -20.03 12.81
C GLU A 218 1.06 -19.03 12.75
N ILE A 219 2.14 -19.40 12.08
CA ILE A 219 3.34 -18.59 11.97
C ILE A 219 3.44 -17.97 10.58
N ALA A 220 3.36 -16.64 10.52
CA ALA A 220 3.63 -15.84 9.33
C ALA A 220 5.05 -15.27 9.36
N ARG A 221 5.76 -15.35 8.23
CA ARG A 221 7.17 -14.98 8.08
C ARG A 221 7.33 -13.80 7.12
N GLN A 222 8.50 -13.19 7.17
CA GLN A 222 8.87 -12.13 6.24
C GLN A 222 8.53 -12.48 4.77
N GLY A 223 7.91 -11.54 4.06
CA GLY A 223 7.47 -11.71 2.69
C GLY A 223 6.18 -12.53 2.52
N GLN A 224 5.48 -12.78 3.61
CA GLN A 224 4.19 -13.48 3.60
C GLN A 224 3.01 -12.54 3.89
N LEU A 225 1.85 -12.92 3.36
CA LEU A 225 0.54 -12.33 3.60
C LEU A 225 -0.30 -13.29 4.42
N ALA A 226 -0.81 -12.88 5.58
CA ALA A 226 -1.85 -13.58 6.31
C ALA A 226 -3.21 -12.92 6.05
N LEU A 227 -4.19 -13.71 5.62
CA LEU A 227 -5.51 -13.24 5.21
C LEU A 227 -6.58 -13.80 6.13
N PHE A 228 -7.57 -12.96 6.52
CA PHE A 228 -8.57 -13.28 7.51
C PHE A 228 -9.99 -13.21 6.95
N GLU A 229 -10.89 -14.01 7.56
CA GLU A 229 -12.33 -13.89 7.32
C GLU A 229 -12.86 -12.53 7.82
N ARG A 230 -14.01 -12.10 7.27
CA ARG A 230 -14.65 -10.83 7.63
C ARG A 230 -15.17 -10.84 9.07
N ASP A 231 -15.56 -12.00 9.57
CA ASP A 231 -16.11 -12.15 10.92
C ASP A 231 -15.02 -12.02 12.00
N GLY A 232 -15.48 -11.71 13.21
CA GLY A 232 -14.60 -11.48 14.34
C GLY A 232 -14.05 -10.06 14.41
N THR A 233 -13.64 -9.69 15.62
CA THR A 233 -13.21 -8.31 15.95
C THR A 233 -11.84 -8.27 16.62
N GLN A 234 -11.20 -9.40 16.86
CA GLN A 234 -9.93 -9.44 17.57
C GLN A 234 -8.88 -10.21 16.78
N LEU A 235 -7.67 -9.74 16.85
CA LEU A 235 -6.49 -10.36 16.29
C LEU A 235 -5.37 -10.34 17.33
N VAL A 236 -4.79 -11.50 17.63
CA VAL A 236 -3.65 -11.62 18.54
C VAL A 236 -2.39 -11.83 17.73
N LEU A 237 -1.37 -11.02 18.01
CA LEU A 237 -0.05 -11.10 17.38
C LEU A 237 1.03 -11.23 18.45
N GLU A 238 2.01 -12.08 18.19
CA GLU A 238 3.23 -12.18 18.99
C GLU A 238 4.42 -12.34 18.06
N ALA A 239 5.36 -11.41 18.11
CA ALA A 239 6.57 -11.47 17.30
C ALA A 239 7.62 -12.36 17.99
N ASN A 240 8.26 -13.26 17.24
CA ASN A 240 9.35 -14.09 17.75
C ASN A 240 10.64 -13.30 17.98
N ASP A 241 10.90 -12.38 17.08
CA ASP A 241 11.92 -11.32 17.10
C ASP A 241 11.26 -10.00 16.72
N ASN A 242 11.98 -8.88 16.83
CA ASN A 242 11.37 -7.60 16.44
C ASN A 242 10.86 -7.65 15.00
N ALA A 243 9.57 -7.35 14.82
CA ALA A 243 8.91 -7.50 13.55
C ALA A 243 8.29 -6.19 13.04
N MET A 244 8.21 -6.08 11.72
CA MET A 244 7.54 -5.00 11.00
C MET A 244 6.39 -5.58 10.20
N VAL A 245 5.18 -5.10 10.49
CA VAL A 245 3.94 -5.64 9.92
C VAL A 245 3.04 -4.50 9.45
N LEU A 246 2.57 -4.59 8.21
CA LEU A 246 1.55 -3.70 7.71
C LEU A 246 0.18 -4.39 7.84
N LEU A 247 -0.71 -3.83 8.65
CA LEU A 247 -2.10 -4.26 8.77
C LEU A 247 -2.97 -3.44 7.85
N LEU A 248 -3.72 -4.12 7.00
CA LEU A 248 -4.70 -3.57 6.09
C LEU A 248 -6.07 -4.08 6.47
N SER A 249 -7.03 -3.20 6.76
CA SER A 249 -8.40 -3.58 7.04
C SER A 249 -9.36 -2.60 6.36
N GLY A 250 -10.42 -3.09 5.71
CA GLY A 250 -11.33 -2.18 5.00
C GLY A 250 -12.70 -2.76 4.75
N GLU A 251 -13.70 -1.89 4.68
CA GLU A 251 -15.03 -2.25 4.23
C GLU A 251 -14.95 -2.71 2.78
N PRO A 252 -15.44 -3.92 2.47
CA PRO A 252 -15.39 -4.41 1.10
C PRO A 252 -16.26 -3.54 0.19
N ILE A 253 -15.73 -3.19 -0.98
CA ILE A 253 -16.52 -2.66 -2.07
C ILE A 253 -17.08 -3.87 -2.82
N ASP A 254 -18.36 -4.16 -2.59
CA ASP A 254 -19.03 -5.31 -3.19
C ASP A 254 -19.55 -4.94 -4.61
N GLU A 255 -18.65 -4.44 -5.45
CA GLU A 255 -18.87 -4.08 -6.84
C GLU A 255 -17.93 -4.89 -7.74
N PRO A 256 -18.25 -5.08 -9.04
CA PRO A 256 -17.35 -5.75 -9.98
C PRO A 256 -15.99 -5.04 -10.06
N ILE A 257 -14.92 -5.82 -10.12
CA ILE A 257 -13.56 -5.34 -10.37
C ILE A 257 -13.15 -5.84 -11.74
N VAL A 258 -13.03 -4.93 -12.70
CA VAL A 258 -12.53 -5.21 -14.05
C VAL A 258 -11.26 -4.41 -14.25
N GLY A 259 -10.14 -5.11 -14.39
CA GLY A 259 -8.84 -4.48 -14.55
C GLY A 259 -8.18 -4.85 -15.87
N HIS A 260 -7.44 -3.91 -16.45
CA HIS A 260 -6.54 -4.17 -17.56
C HIS A 260 -5.34 -3.22 -17.49
N GLY A 261 -4.16 -3.77 -17.20
CA GLY A 261 -2.96 -2.99 -17.01
C GLY A 261 -3.13 -1.92 -15.91
N PRO A 262 -2.97 -0.62 -16.24
CA PRO A 262 -3.00 0.47 -15.27
C PRO A 262 -4.41 1.00 -14.96
N PHE A 263 -5.46 0.34 -15.41
CA PHE A 263 -6.86 0.76 -15.25
C PHE A 263 -7.67 -0.28 -14.50
N VAL A 264 -8.44 0.16 -13.49
CA VAL A 264 -9.36 -0.70 -12.74
C VAL A 264 -10.71 0.00 -12.63
N MET A 265 -11.70 -0.55 -13.35
CA MET A 265 -13.04 -0.03 -13.44
C MET A 265 -14.06 -1.10 -13.00
N ASN A 266 -15.35 -0.89 -13.30
CA ASN A 266 -16.42 -1.85 -12.96
C ASN A 266 -16.89 -2.67 -14.17
N THR A 267 -16.61 -2.22 -15.41
CA THR A 267 -17.03 -2.89 -16.66
C THR A 267 -15.93 -2.85 -17.71
N GLU A 268 -15.96 -3.80 -18.65
CA GLU A 268 -15.05 -3.80 -19.81
C GLU A 268 -15.24 -2.55 -20.69
N GLN A 269 -16.48 -2.05 -20.81
CA GLN A 269 -16.75 -0.83 -21.56
C GLN A 269 -16.02 0.38 -20.96
N GLU A 270 -15.98 0.49 -19.65
CA GLU A 270 -15.24 1.55 -18.95
C GLU A 270 -13.72 1.40 -19.13
N ILE A 271 -13.21 0.17 -19.22
CA ILE A 271 -11.79 -0.07 -19.55
C ILE A 271 -11.50 0.39 -20.98
N HIS A 272 -12.34 0.05 -21.97
CA HIS A 272 -12.18 0.53 -23.34
C HIS A 272 -12.22 2.07 -23.41
N GLN A 273 -13.10 2.70 -22.64
CA GLN A 273 -13.18 4.16 -22.56
C GLN A 273 -11.90 4.74 -21.90
N ALA A 274 -11.32 4.07 -20.90
CA ALA A 274 -10.08 4.50 -20.26
C ALA A 274 -8.92 4.54 -21.27
N PHE A 275 -8.78 3.51 -22.10
CA PHE A 275 -7.77 3.50 -23.17
C PHE A 275 -8.01 4.60 -24.21
N ALA A 276 -9.25 4.81 -24.65
CA ALA A 276 -9.59 5.86 -25.61
C ALA A 276 -9.29 7.27 -25.04
N ASP A 277 -9.61 7.50 -23.78
CA ASP A 277 -9.35 8.75 -23.09
C ASP A 277 -7.85 9.00 -22.91
N PHE A 278 -7.08 7.97 -22.55
CA PHE A 278 -5.63 8.05 -22.46
C PHE A 278 -5.00 8.39 -23.83
N GLN A 279 -5.38 7.66 -24.89
CA GLN A 279 -4.88 7.89 -26.24
C GLN A 279 -5.24 9.29 -26.78
N SER A 280 -6.37 9.84 -26.37
CA SER A 280 -6.79 11.21 -26.75
C SER A 280 -6.19 12.33 -25.87
N GLY A 281 -5.31 11.98 -24.90
CA GLY A 281 -4.62 12.95 -24.05
C GLY A 281 -5.46 13.53 -22.91
N LYS A 282 -6.58 12.93 -22.55
CA LYS A 282 -7.46 13.42 -21.48
C LYS A 282 -6.88 13.27 -20.07
N PHE A 283 -5.80 12.49 -19.90
CA PHE A 283 -5.12 12.35 -18.61
C PHE A 283 -4.12 13.47 -18.33
N GLY A 284 -4.13 14.50 -19.18
CA GLY A 284 -3.22 15.63 -19.05
C GLY A 284 -1.86 15.37 -19.72
N ARG A 285 -0.89 16.19 -19.35
CA ARG A 285 0.50 16.09 -19.80
C ARG A 285 1.41 16.35 -18.63
N MET A 286 2.55 15.65 -18.61
CA MET A 286 3.61 16.01 -17.68
C MET A 286 4.15 17.38 -18.03
N HIS A 287 4.39 18.18 -17.00
CA HIS A 287 5.03 19.49 -17.14
C HIS A 287 6.54 19.31 -16.91
N ASP A 288 7.35 19.93 -17.74
CA ASP A 288 8.83 19.92 -17.65
C ASP A 288 9.32 20.63 -16.38
#